data_e0f5aefe69774a51636ecdae3e4bf46e
#
_entry.id   e0f5aefe69774a51636ecdae3e4bf46e
#
_cell.length_a   1.000
_cell.length_b   1.000
_cell.length_c   1.000
_cell.angle_alpha   90.00
_cell.angle_beta   90.00
_cell.angle_gamma   90.00
#
_symmetry.space_group_name_H-M   'P 1'
#
loop_
_entity.id
_entity.type
_entity.pdbx_description
1 polymer ?
#
loop_
_entity_poly.entity_id
_entity_poly.type
_entity_poly.pdbx_seq_one_letter_code
_entity_poly.pdbx_strand_id
1 'polypeptide(L)' 'MTRTEYNRAVDHFSDGVYRFILKMCKSKEMAEDVVQDSFMKLWEEVGHIAYDKAKSFLFSTAYHRMID' A
#
# COMPACT_ATOMS: atom_id res chain seq x y z
N MET A 1 10.74 10.03 -2.20
CA MET A 1 9.56 10.77 -2.71
C MET A 1 9.20 11.89 -1.75
N THR A 2 8.46 12.86 -2.23
CA THR A 2 8.02 13.99 -1.42
C THR A 2 6.69 13.66 -0.75
N ARG A 3 6.27 14.51 0.20
CA ARG A 3 4.97 14.39 0.84
C ARG A 3 3.83 14.49 -0.19
N THR A 4 3.97 15.40 -1.16
CA THR A 4 2.98 15.55 -2.22
C THR A 4 2.87 14.27 -3.04
N GLU A 5 4.00 13.66 -3.36
CA GLU A 5 4.03 12.40 -4.08
C GLU A 5 3.42 11.26 -3.25
N TYR A 6 3.66 11.25 -1.94
CA TYR A 6 3.05 10.27 -1.06
C TYR A 6 1.53 10.40 -1.09
N ASN A 7 1.01 11.61 -0.98
CA ASN A 7 -0.44 11.85 -1.02
C ASN A 7 -1.02 11.41 -2.36
N ARG A 8 -0.29 11.63 -3.45
CA ARG A 8 -0.70 11.17 -4.77
C ARG A 8 -0.73 9.65 -4.84
N ALA A 9 0.24 9.00 -4.22
CA ALA A 9 0.25 7.52 -4.17
C ALA A 9 -0.97 6.99 -3.43
N VAL A 10 -1.35 7.63 -2.31
CA VAL A 10 -2.56 7.25 -1.57
C VAL A 10 -3.77 7.34 -2.50
N ASP A 11 -3.93 8.47 -3.19
CA ASP A 11 -5.09 8.67 -4.07
C ASP A 11 -5.12 7.69 -5.23
N HIS A 12 -3.97 7.38 -5.81
CA HIS A 12 -3.90 6.58 -7.02
C HIS A 12 -3.89 5.08 -6.76
N PHE A 13 -3.33 4.64 -5.64
CA PHE A 13 -3.08 3.21 -5.46
C PHE A 13 -3.87 2.55 -4.36
N SER A 14 -4.49 3.30 -3.43
CA SER A 14 -5.14 2.66 -2.28
C SER A 14 -6.30 1.76 -2.70
N ASP A 15 -7.12 2.19 -3.65
CA ASP A 15 -8.24 1.37 -4.11
C ASP A 15 -7.76 0.09 -4.78
N GLY A 16 -6.73 0.19 -5.62
CA GLY A 16 -6.16 -0.98 -6.30
C GLY A 16 -5.57 -1.99 -5.33
N VAL A 17 -4.82 -1.50 -4.32
CA VAL A 17 -4.24 -2.38 -3.30
C VAL A 17 -5.36 -3.02 -2.48
N TYR A 18 -6.37 -2.24 -2.10
CA TYR A 18 -7.50 -2.74 -1.34
C TYR A 18 -8.22 -3.87 -2.09
N ARG A 19 -8.53 -3.65 -3.36
CA ARG A 19 -9.22 -4.67 -4.18
C ARG A 19 -8.38 -5.93 -4.33
N PHE A 20 -7.08 -5.75 -4.54
CA PHE A 20 -6.15 -6.86 -4.68
C PHE A 20 -6.18 -7.75 -3.43
N ILE A 21 -6.07 -7.13 -2.27
CA ILE A 21 -6.05 -7.87 -1.01
C ILE A 21 -7.43 -8.45 -0.70
N LEU A 22 -8.50 -7.69 -0.92
CA LEU A 22 -9.86 -8.15 -0.66
C LEU A 22 -10.19 -9.41 -1.46
N LYS A 23 -9.73 -9.45 -2.70
CA LYS A 23 -9.97 -10.59 -3.58
C LYS A 23 -9.33 -11.86 -3.02
N MET A 24 -8.20 -11.73 -2.35
CA MET A 24 -7.47 -12.87 -1.79
C MET A 24 -7.98 -13.28 -0.41
N CYS A 25 -8.19 -12.31 0.47
CA CYS A 25 -8.55 -12.62 1.86
C CYS A 25 -10.06 -12.66 2.11
N LYS A 26 -10.84 -12.03 1.24
CA LYS A 26 -12.32 -12.00 1.31
C LYS A 26 -12.85 -11.43 2.63
N SER A 27 -12.07 -10.55 3.26
CA SER A 27 -12.44 -9.89 4.49
C SER A 27 -12.17 -8.40 4.35
N LYS A 28 -13.22 -7.58 4.47
CA LYS A 28 -13.07 -6.13 4.39
C LYS A 28 -12.19 -5.59 5.50
N GLU A 29 -12.38 -6.11 6.72
CA GLU A 29 -11.59 -5.67 7.86
C GLU A 29 -10.11 -5.94 7.66
N MET A 30 -9.79 -7.16 7.22
CA MET A 30 -8.41 -7.51 6.97
C MET A 30 -7.82 -6.69 5.83
N ALA A 31 -8.58 -6.49 4.74
CA ALA A 31 -8.10 -5.73 3.60
C ALA A 31 -7.80 -4.28 3.99
N GLU A 32 -8.69 -3.65 4.75
CA GLU A 32 -8.50 -2.28 5.22
C GLU A 32 -7.26 -2.17 6.10
N ASP A 33 -7.08 -3.13 7.00
CA ASP A 33 -5.95 -3.15 7.91
C ASP A 33 -4.63 -3.31 7.15
N VAL A 34 -4.60 -4.23 6.19
CA VAL A 34 -3.41 -4.47 5.38
C VAL A 34 -3.05 -3.24 4.54
N VAL A 35 -4.06 -2.60 3.94
CA VAL A 35 -3.83 -1.38 3.15
C VAL A 35 -3.25 -0.27 4.03
N GLN A 36 -3.83 -0.07 5.19
CA GLN A 36 -3.38 0.95 6.12
C GLN A 36 -1.93 0.70 6.54
N ASP A 37 -1.61 -0.54 6.91
CA ASP A 37 -0.25 -0.92 7.29
C ASP A 37 0.74 -0.70 6.13
N SER A 38 0.32 -1.01 4.91
CA SER A 38 1.18 -0.87 3.74
C SER A 38 1.53 0.59 3.48
N PHE A 39 0.55 1.49 3.62
CA PHE A 39 0.81 2.91 3.44
C PHE A 39 1.62 3.50 4.59
N MET A 40 1.45 2.99 5.81
CA MET A 40 2.31 3.39 6.93
C MET A 40 3.74 3.01 6.66
N LYS A 41 3.96 1.81 6.12
CA LYS A 41 5.29 1.36 5.76
C LYS A 41 5.90 2.22 4.66
N LEU A 42 5.09 2.57 3.67
CA LEU A 42 5.54 3.47 2.61
C LEU A 42 5.96 4.83 3.18
N TRP A 43 5.19 5.35 4.14
CA TRP A 43 5.53 6.63 4.77
C TRP A 43 6.87 6.54 5.51
N GLU A 44 7.12 5.43 6.21
CA GLU A 44 8.39 5.23 6.89
C GLU A 44 9.57 5.25 5.93
N GLU A 45 9.35 4.80 4.68
CA GLU A 45 10.39 4.69 3.66
C GLU A 45 10.36 5.83 2.65
N VAL A 46 9.59 6.87 2.92
CA VAL A 46 9.33 7.94 1.95
C VAL A 46 10.61 8.63 1.47
N GLY A 47 11.63 8.71 2.31
CA GLY A 47 12.89 9.32 1.93
C GLY A 47 13.78 8.44 1.06
N HIS A 48 13.43 7.16 0.93
CA HIS A 48 14.28 6.17 0.25
C HIS A 48 13.64 5.56 -0.98
N ILE A 49 12.37 5.87 -1.25
CA ILE A 49 11.63 5.26 -2.35
C ILE A 49 11.22 6.34 -3.35
N ALA A 50 11.55 6.13 -4.62
CA ALA A 50 11.10 7.01 -5.69
C ALA A 50 9.63 6.74 -6.00
N TYR A 51 8.91 7.75 -6.46
CA TYR A 51 7.48 7.63 -6.72
C TYR A 51 7.17 6.49 -7.70
N ASP A 52 8.00 6.31 -8.71
CA ASP A 52 7.78 5.27 -9.73
C ASP A 52 7.91 3.85 -9.17
N LYS A 53 8.46 3.71 -7.95
CA LYS A 53 8.57 2.42 -7.27
C LYS A 53 7.46 2.21 -6.25
N ALA A 54 6.65 3.24 -5.97
CA ALA A 54 5.66 3.19 -4.91
C ALA A 54 4.61 2.11 -5.13
N LYS A 55 4.15 1.97 -6.37
CA LYS A 55 3.10 0.98 -6.68
C LYS A 55 3.57 -0.44 -6.37
N SER A 56 4.74 -0.83 -6.88
CA SER A 56 5.22 -2.19 -6.64
C SER A 56 5.57 -2.42 -5.19
N PHE A 57 6.08 -1.38 -4.50
CA PHE A 57 6.34 -1.47 -3.07
C PHE A 57 5.05 -1.75 -2.31
N LEU A 58 3.97 -1.03 -2.64
CA LEU A 58 2.70 -1.19 -1.94
C LEU A 58 2.08 -2.56 -2.17
N PHE A 59 2.06 -3.03 -3.41
CA PHE A 59 1.49 -4.33 -3.70
C PHE A 59 2.31 -5.45 -3.05
N SER A 60 3.62 -5.35 -3.10
CA SER A 60 4.50 -6.34 -2.48
C SER A 60 4.33 -6.36 -0.96
N THR A 61 4.35 -5.18 -0.35
CA THR A 61 4.20 -5.04 1.10
C THR A 61 2.85 -5.57 1.57
N ALA A 62 1.79 -5.21 0.85
CA ALA A 62 0.44 -5.66 1.18
C ALA A 62 0.31 -7.18 1.07
N TYR A 63 0.88 -7.75 0.02
CA TYR A 63 0.86 -9.20 -0.17
C TYR A 63 1.55 -9.91 0.98
N HIS A 64 2.76 -9.48 1.31
CA HIS A 64 3.52 -10.11 2.41
C HIS A 64 2.83 -9.93 3.75
N ARG A 65 2.22 -8.77 3.98
CA ARG A 65 1.50 -8.52 5.20
C ARG A 65 0.29 -9.43 5.35
N MET A 66 -0.39 -9.68 4.23
CA MET A 66 -1.57 -10.54 4.23
C MET A 66 -1.23 -12.00 4.55
N ILE A 67 -0.13 -12.49 4.01
CA ILE A 67 0.23 -13.91 4.20
C ILE A 67 0.95 -14.17 5.51
N ASP A 68 1.44 -13.13 6.17
CA ASP A 68 2.04 -13.26 7.49
C ASP A 68 0.94 -13.27 8.56
#